data_8cc272d0c432458e0d79f1d02ab735b6
#
_entry.id   8cc272d0c432458e0d79f1d02ab735b6
#
_cell.length_a   1.000
_cell.length_b   1.000
_cell.length_c   1.000
_cell.angle_alpha   90.00
_cell.angle_beta   90.00
_cell.angle_gamma   90.00
#
_symmetry.space_group_name_H-M   'P 1'
#
loop_
_entity.id
_entity.type
_entity.pdbx_description
1 polymer ?
#
loop_
_entity_poly.entity_id
_entity_poly.type
_entity_poly.pdbx_seq_one_letter_code
_entity_poly.pdbx_strand_id
1 'polypeptide(L)'
;MFVVFKVVLGDKFPVGDSIRSTLNYVYFLGFLSLGVTFVIATGGIDFSIGPVMFCCALVSGYCMTSYGVPCAAAMVLCVLIGLCFGTFNGWLVSYMSVPPFIVSMASMNIAKGLASVFTKTQSVSWPMGSDPENGWFRNIVSYNDFPVGIVIFSDKKPRK
;
A
#
# COMPACT_ATOMS: atom_id res chain seq x y z
N MET A 1 -16.68 12.32 14.71
CA MET A 1 -17.17 11.90 13.38
C MET A 1 -18.09 10.68 13.46
N PHE A 2 -17.71 9.53 13.98
CA PHE A 2 -18.57 8.34 14.11
C PHE A 2 -19.86 8.59 14.92
N VAL A 3 -19.76 9.36 16.01
CA VAL A 3 -20.93 9.73 16.84
C VAL A 3 -21.95 10.55 16.04
N VAL A 4 -21.49 11.50 15.25
CA VAL A 4 -22.36 12.34 14.40
C VAL A 4 -23.08 11.46 13.37
N PHE A 5 -22.35 10.56 12.69
CA PHE A 5 -22.98 9.65 11.74
C PHE A 5 -23.96 8.67 12.40
N LYS A 6 -23.66 8.18 13.61
CA LYS A 6 -24.60 7.32 14.37
C LYS A 6 -25.86 8.06 14.75
N VAL A 7 -25.77 9.33 15.14
CA VAL A 7 -26.93 10.15 15.48
C VAL A 7 -27.78 10.47 14.25
N VAL A 8 -27.15 10.78 13.11
CA VAL A 8 -27.85 11.15 11.87
C VAL A 8 -28.48 9.96 11.15
N LEU A 9 -27.74 8.83 11.03
CA LEU A 9 -28.18 7.64 10.30
C LEU A 9 -28.85 6.59 11.19
N GLY A 10 -28.83 6.74 12.52
CA GLY A 10 -29.41 5.80 13.46
C GLY A 10 -28.82 4.41 13.34
N ASP A 11 -29.70 3.39 13.31
CA ASP A 11 -29.28 1.97 13.24
C ASP A 11 -28.80 1.52 11.85
N LYS A 12 -28.97 2.36 10.81
CA LYS A 12 -28.44 2.07 9.47
C LYS A 12 -26.93 2.24 9.39
N PHE A 13 -26.28 2.89 10.37
CA PHE A 13 -24.84 3.10 10.37
C PHE A 13 -24.12 1.95 11.12
N PRO A 14 -23.40 1.06 10.41
CA PRO A 14 -22.67 -0.06 11.03
C PRO A 14 -21.38 0.47 11.68
N VAL A 15 -21.47 0.90 12.94
CA VAL A 15 -20.34 1.47 13.68
C VAL A 15 -19.16 0.49 13.75
N GLY A 16 -19.44 -0.78 14.01
CA GLY A 16 -18.42 -1.83 14.13
C GLY A 16 -17.61 -2.02 12.84
N ASP A 17 -18.30 -2.13 11.68
CA ASP A 17 -17.64 -2.29 10.39
C ASP A 17 -16.87 -1.03 9.98
N SER A 18 -17.38 0.14 10.33
CA SER A 18 -16.73 1.42 10.06
C SER A 18 -15.45 1.61 10.88
N ILE A 19 -15.48 1.25 12.17
CA ILE A 19 -14.28 1.26 13.04
C ILE A 19 -13.26 0.25 12.51
N ARG A 20 -13.69 -0.95 12.14
CA ARG A 20 -12.83 -1.99 11.60
C ARG A 20 -12.13 -1.54 10.32
N SER A 21 -12.87 -0.97 9.38
CA SER A 21 -12.32 -0.43 8.14
C SER A 21 -11.30 0.67 8.42
N THR A 22 -11.59 1.56 9.37
CA THR A 22 -10.67 2.62 9.77
C THR A 22 -9.38 2.05 10.37
N LEU A 23 -9.47 1.04 11.23
CA LEU A 23 -8.29 0.40 11.82
C LEU A 23 -7.41 -0.27 10.76
N ASN A 24 -8.00 -0.88 9.74
CA ASN A 24 -7.24 -1.45 8.62
C ASN A 24 -6.43 -0.38 7.87
N TYR A 25 -6.97 0.83 7.69
CA TYR A 25 -6.22 1.94 7.11
C TYR A 25 -5.10 2.46 8.03
N VAL A 26 -5.28 2.37 9.36
CA VAL A 26 -4.25 2.80 10.32
C VAL A 26 -2.98 1.98 10.21
N TYR A 27 -3.04 0.68 9.98
CA TYR A 27 -1.83 -0.13 9.75
C TYR A 27 -1.02 0.36 8.56
N PHE A 28 -1.71 0.55 7.46
CA PHE A 28 -1.11 1.02 6.22
C PHE A 28 -0.46 2.40 6.38
N LEU A 29 -1.20 3.34 6.97
CA LEU A 29 -0.68 4.68 7.26
C LEU A 29 0.46 4.66 8.28
N GLY A 30 0.43 3.72 9.24
CA GLY A 30 1.49 3.54 10.22
C GLY A 30 2.84 3.19 9.58
N PHE A 31 2.85 2.22 8.66
CA PHE A 31 4.08 1.89 7.92
C PHE A 31 4.58 3.04 7.05
N LEU A 32 3.68 3.74 6.36
CA LEU A 32 4.06 4.92 5.58
C LEU A 32 4.62 6.03 6.46
N SER A 33 4.03 6.26 7.63
CA SER A 33 4.47 7.32 8.55
C SER A 33 5.87 7.08 9.10
N LEU A 34 6.26 5.81 9.31
CA LEU A 34 7.64 5.47 9.67
C LEU A 34 8.62 5.92 8.58
N GLY A 35 8.34 5.61 7.31
CA GLY A 35 9.17 6.07 6.20
C GLY A 35 9.28 7.59 6.11
N VAL A 36 8.13 8.27 6.23
CA VAL A 36 8.06 9.74 6.20
C VAL A 36 8.84 10.36 7.37
N THR A 37 8.81 9.74 8.56
CA THR A 37 9.53 10.24 9.73
C THR A 37 11.03 10.33 9.48
N PHE A 38 11.63 9.33 8.81
CA PHE A 38 13.05 9.38 8.46
C PHE A 38 13.37 10.54 7.51
N VAL A 39 12.52 10.79 6.54
CA VAL A 39 12.71 11.90 5.59
C VAL A 39 12.59 13.25 6.28
N ILE A 40 11.59 13.42 7.16
CA ILE A 40 11.41 14.66 7.91
C ILE A 40 12.57 14.88 8.90
N ALA A 41 13.08 13.81 9.51
CA ALA A 41 14.23 13.89 10.44
C ALA A 41 15.51 14.41 9.74
N THR A 42 15.65 14.20 8.44
CA THR A 42 16.74 14.77 7.63
C THR A 42 16.44 16.18 7.09
N GLY A 43 15.32 16.78 7.50
CA GLY A 43 14.90 18.11 7.04
C GLY A 43 14.33 18.15 5.62
N GLY A 44 14.07 16.99 5.03
CA GLY A 44 13.48 16.85 3.69
C GLY A 44 11.94 16.75 3.71
N ILE A 45 11.34 17.03 2.56
CA ILE A 45 9.93 16.74 2.29
C ILE A 45 9.89 15.82 1.08
N ASP A 46 9.19 14.68 1.19
CA ASP A 46 9.05 13.69 0.11
C ASP A 46 7.58 13.48 -0.27
N PHE A 47 7.24 13.94 -1.46
CA PHE A 47 5.91 13.74 -2.04
C PHE A 47 5.81 12.45 -2.88
N SER A 48 6.91 11.75 -3.11
CA SER A 48 6.94 10.57 -3.97
C SER A 48 6.46 9.29 -3.30
N ILE A 49 6.43 9.22 -1.98
CA ILE A 49 6.15 8.00 -1.19
C ILE A 49 4.87 7.30 -1.65
N GLY A 50 3.75 8.00 -1.69
CA GLY A 50 2.47 7.45 -2.12
C GLY A 50 2.47 6.97 -3.58
N PRO A 51 2.83 7.82 -4.56
CA PRO A 51 2.91 7.44 -5.95
C PRO A 51 3.94 6.34 -6.27
N VAL A 52 5.10 6.32 -5.62
CA VAL A 52 6.08 5.25 -5.79
C VAL A 52 5.53 3.92 -5.26
N MET A 53 4.92 3.92 -4.08
CA MET A 53 4.27 2.73 -3.53
C MET A 53 3.17 2.20 -4.48
N PHE A 54 2.35 3.09 -5.02
CA PHE A 54 1.31 2.74 -5.99
C PHE A 54 1.92 2.15 -7.27
N CYS A 55 3.00 2.75 -7.79
CA CYS A 55 3.75 2.22 -8.92
C CYS A 55 4.29 0.81 -8.65
N CYS A 56 4.94 0.61 -7.50
CA CYS A 56 5.45 -0.70 -7.09
C CYS A 56 4.34 -1.76 -7.06
N ALA A 57 3.21 -1.44 -6.46
CA ALA A 57 2.08 -2.34 -6.37
C ALA A 57 1.45 -2.67 -7.73
N LEU A 58 1.26 -1.65 -8.60
CA LEU A 58 0.69 -1.86 -9.94
C LEU A 58 1.61 -2.66 -10.85
N VAL A 59 2.90 -2.32 -10.92
CA VAL A 59 3.84 -3.03 -11.80
C VAL A 59 4.01 -4.48 -11.36
N SER A 60 4.17 -4.72 -10.06
CA SER A 60 4.31 -6.07 -9.52
C SER A 60 3.03 -6.90 -9.70
N GLY A 61 1.87 -6.31 -9.44
CA GLY A 61 0.58 -6.96 -9.67
C GLY A 61 0.31 -7.24 -11.15
N TYR A 62 0.70 -6.34 -12.06
CA TYR A 62 0.59 -6.56 -13.49
C TYR A 62 1.49 -7.72 -13.97
N CYS A 63 2.73 -7.80 -13.46
CA CYS A 63 3.61 -8.93 -13.74
C CYS A 63 3.00 -10.26 -13.31
N MET A 64 2.32 -10.28 -12.16
CA MET A 64 1.66 -11.48 -11.67
C MET A 64 0.45 -11.86 -12.53
N THR A 65 -0.40 -10.90 -12.89
CA THR A 65 -1.62 -11.18 -13.66
C THR A 65 -1.38 -11.46 -15.15
N SER A 66 -0.40 -10.76 -15.74
CA SER A 66 -0.15 -10.85 -17.20
C SER A 66 0.93 -11.86 -17.57
N TYR A 67 1.92 -12.06 -16.69
CA TYR A 67 3.05 -12.96 -16.97
C TYR A 67 3.07 -14.21 -16.08
N GLY A 68 2.08 -14.38 -15.20
CA GLY A 68 2.01 -15.55 -14.32
C GLY A 68 3.14 -15.62 -13.29
N VAL A 69 3.73 -14.48 -12.92
CA VAL A 69 4.81 -14.43 -11.93
C VAL A 69 4.26 -14.85 -10.56
N PRO A 70 4.91 -15.78 -9.84
CA PRO A 70 4.45 -16.19 -8.52
C PRO A 70 4.44 -15.01 -7.54
N CYS A 71 3.49 -15.00 -6.61
CA CYS A 71 3.27 -13.90 -5.68
C CYS A 71 4.54 -13.51 -4.89
N ALA A 72 5.34 -14.50 -4.48
CA ALA A 72 6.61 -14.27 -3.79
C ALA A 72 7.59 -13.45 -4.63
N ALA A 73 7.74 -13.78 -5.92
CA ALA A 73 8.60 -13.03 -6.84
C ALA A 73 8.06 -11.63 -7.13
N ALA A 74 6.75 -11.46 -7.23
CA ALA A 74 6.12 -10.16 -7.38
C ALA A 74 6.35 -9.26 -6.14
N MET A 75 6.36 -9.82 -4.95
CA MET A 75 6.71 -9.09 -3.71
C MET A 75 8.18 -8.62 -3.73
N VAL A 76 9.10 -9.48 -4.13
CA VAL A 76 10.52 -9.10 -4.28
C VAL A 76 10.66 -8.00 -5.32
N LEU A 77 9.97 -8.09 -6.45
CA LEU A 77 9.96 -7.07 -7.49
C LEU A 77 9.44 -5.73 -6.96
N CYS A 78 8.38 -5.75 -6.15
CA CYS A 78 7.83 -4.56 -5.50
C CYS A 78 8.89 -3.85 -4.64
N VAL A 79 9.64 -4.61 -3.82
CA VAL A 79 10.73 -4.07 -2.98
C VAL A 79 11.86 -3.52 -3.84
N LEU A 80 12.26 -4.23 -4.90
CA LEU A 80 13.33 -3.77 -5.79
C LEU A 80 12.99 -2.46 -6.50
N ILE A 81 11.76 -2.30 -6.99
CA ILE A 81 11.31 -1.05 -7.61
C ILE A 81 11.36 0.09 -6.60
N GLY A 82 10.87 -0.14 -5.37
CA GLY A 82 10.93 0.85 -4.30
C GLY A 82 12.36 1.26 -3.94
N LEU A 83 13.28 0.29 -3.85
CA LEU A 83 14.70 0.54 -3.61
C LEU A 83 15.34 1.35 -4.75
N CYS A 84 15.00 1.06 -6.00
CA CYS A 84 15.49 1.84 -7.15
C CYS A 84 15.07 3.31 -7.06
N PHE A 85 13.80 3.59 -6.77
CA PHE A 85 13.31 4.96 -6.59
C PHE A 85 13.97 5.64 -5.39
N GLY A 86 14.07 4.95 -4.25
CA GLY A 86 14.70 5.49 -3.05
C GLY A 86 16.17 5.81 -3.25
N THR A 87 16.92 4.90 -3.89
CA THR A 87 18.35 5.11 -4.20
C THR A 87 18.52 6.26 -5.19
N PHE A 88 17.69 6.34 -6.22
CA PHE A 88 17.73 7.41 -7.20
C PHE A 88 17.46 8.79 -6.56
N ASN A 89 16.42 8.89 -5.75
CA ASN A 89 16.10 10.12 -5.01
C ASN A 89 17.24 10.52 -4.05
N GLY A 90 17.74 9.55 -3.27
CA GLY A 90 18.84 9.80 -2.33
C GLY A 90 20.13 10.23 -3.03
N TRP A 91 20.43 9.65 -4.20
CA TRP A 91 21.60 10.02 -4.99
C TRP A 91 21.49 11.46 -5.52
N LEU A 92 20.33 11.84 -6.08
CA LEU A 92 20.11 13.21 -6.57
C LEU A 92 20.22 14.26 -5.45
N VAL A 93 19.68 13.97 -4.29
CA VAL A 93 19.73 14.89 -3.14
C VAL A 93 21.16 15.00 -2.60
N SER A 94 21.85 13.86 -2.42
CA SER A 94 23.15 13.83 -1.75
C SER A 94 24.31 14.28 -2.64
N TYR A 95 24.34 13.86 -3.90
CA TYR A 95 25.44 14.17 -4.81
C TYR A 95 25.22 15.39 -5.66
N MET A 96 23.99 15.61 -6.10
CA MET A 96 23.69 16.75 -6.97
C MET A 96 23.19 17.97 -6.19
N SER A 97 23.04 17.84 -4.86
CA SER A 97 22.55 18.91 -3.97
C SER A 97 21.22 19.51 -4.43
N VAL A 98 20.39 18.70 -5.09
CA VAL A 98 19.05 19.13 -5.51
C VAL A 98 18.13 19.12 -4.29
N PRO A 99 17.32 20.15 -4.07
CA PRO A 99 16.37 20.16 -2.95
C PRO A 99 15.46 18.91 -2.96
N PRO A 100 15.29 18.21 -1.82
CA PRO A 100 14.51 16.97 -1.74
C PRO A 100 13.09 17.09 -2.29
N PHE A 101 12.45 18.21 -2.06
CA PHE A 101 11.13 18.55 -2.58
C PHE A 101 11.05 18.48 -4.12
N ILE A 102 12.05 19.02 -4.84
CA ILE A 102 12.07 19.02 -6.32
C ILE A 102 12.25 17.60 -6.84
N VAL A 103 13.18 16.84 -6.24
CA VAL A 103 13.45 15.44 -6.60
C VAL A 103 12.20 14.59 -6.39
N SER A 104 11.54 14.73 -5.25
CA SER A 104 10.36 13.93 -4.94
C SER A 104 9.17 14.25 -5.84
N MET A 105 8.97 15.51 -6.23
CA MET A 105 7.93 15.87 -7.20
C MET A 105 8.21 15.30 -8.60
N ALA A 106 9.46 15.29 -9.03
CA ALA A 106 9.85 14.65 -10.29
C ALA A 106 9.60 13.13 -10.23
N SER A 107 10.07 12.46 -9.18
CA SER A 107 9.88 11.02 -8.97
C SER A 107 8.40 10.63 -8.85
N MET A 108 7.57 11.46 -8.23
CA MET A 108 6.13 11.28 -8.20
C MET A 108 5.53 11.16 -9.61
N ASN A 109 5.91 12.07 -10.51
CA ASN A 109 5.41 12.08 -11.88
C ASN A 109 5.97 10.91 -12.70
N ILE A 110 7.25 10.59 -12.53
CA ILE A 110 7.90 9.43 -13.17
C ILE A 110 7.19 8.14 -12.72
N ALA A 111 6.94 7.96 -11.43
CA ALA A 111 6.27 6.78 -10.90
C ALA A 111 4.86 6.61 -11.48
N LYS A 112 4.07 7.69 -11.55
CA LYS A 112 2.74 7.67 -12.18
C LYS A 112 2.80 7.31 -13.66
N GLY A 113 3.74 7.91 -14.39
CA GLY A 113 3.94 7.63 -15.81
C GLY A 113 4.36 6.18 -16.06
N LEU A 114 5.33 5.67 -15.31
CA LEU A 114 5.77 4.28 -15.39
C LEU A 114 4.65 3.30 -15.08
N ALA A 115 3.91 3.52 -13.99
CA ALA A 115 2.77 2.67 -13.65
C ALA A 115 1.75 2.63 -14.79
N SER A 116 1.39 3.77 -15.37
CA SER A 116 0.44 3.88 -16.46
C SER A 116 0.91 3.16 -17.73
N VAL A 117 2.17 3.33 -18.11
CA VAL A 117 2.77 2.70 -19.30
C VAL A 117 2.83 1.18 -19.14
N PHE A 118 3.34 0.70 -18.00
CA PHE A 118 3.48 -0.75 -17.75
C PHE A 118 2.13 -1.46 -17.69
N THR A 119 1.15 -0.89 -17.02
CA THR A 119 -0.17 -1.51 -16.88
C THR A 119 -1.11 -1.25 -18.07
N LYS A 120 -0.65 -0.47 -19.06
CA LYS A 120 -1.50 -0.01 -20.19
C LYS A 120 -2.80 0.64 -19.70
N THR A 121 -2.73 1.35 -18.57
CA THR A 121 -3.87 1.96 -17.86
C THR A 121 -4.97 0.97 -17.43
N GLN A 122 -4.66 -0.32 -17.35
CA GLN A 122 -5.61 -1.34 -16.91
C GLN A 122 -5.60 -1.49 -15.39
N SER A 123 -6.77 -1.85 -14.84
CA SER A 123 -6.88 -2.21 -13.44
C SER A 123 -6.16 -3.53 -13.17
N VAL A 124 -5.36 -3.56 -12.13
CA VAL A 124 -4.63 -4.75 -11.69
C VAL A 124 -5.27 -5.28 -10.42
N SER A 125 -5.71 -6.53 -10.45
CA SER A 125 -6.24 -7.22 -9.27
C SER A 125 -5.18 -8.13 -8.68
N TRP A 126 -4.95 -7.99 -7.37
CA TRP A 126 -4.12 -8.94 -6.62
C TRP A 126 -4.89 -10.23 -6.34
N PRO A 127 -4.20 -11.38 -6.13
CA PRO A 127 -4.83 -12.69 -5.98
C PRO A 127 -5.90 -12.68 -4.89
N MET A 128 -6.98 -13.38 -5.16
CA MET A 128 -8.02 -13.65 -4.15
C MET A 128 -7.58 -14.80 -3.25
N GLY A 129 -8.08 -14.86 -2.02
CA GLY A 129 -7.77 -15.93 -1.07
C GLY A 129 -8.20 -17.34 -1.52
N SER A 130 -9.04 -17.43 -2.54
CA SER A 130 -9.47 -18.68 -3.18
C SER A 130 -8.54 -19.16 -4.30
N ASP A 131 -7.50 -18.40 -4.63
CA ASP A 131 -6.53 -18.74 -5.68
C ASP A 131 -5.62 -19.89 -5.20
N PRO A 132 -5.55 -21.04 -5.91
CA PRO A 132 -4.82 -22.22 -5.42
C PRO A 132 -3.31 -22.00 -5.31
N GLU A 133 -2.73 -21.16 -6.17
CA GLU A 133 -1.28 -20.93 -6.20
C GLU A 133 -0.84 -19.71 -5.37
N ASN A 134 -1.59 -18.63 -5.41
CA ASN A 134 -1.19 -17.35 -4.82
C ASN A 134 -2.10 -16.88 -3.68
N GLY A 135 -3.15 -17.63 -3.35
CA GLY A 135 -4.11 -17.28 -2.30
C GLY A 135 -3.52 -17.26 -0.89
N TRP A 136 -2.37 -17.92 -0.68
CA TRP A 136 -1.66 -17.93 0.59
C TRP A 136 -1.30 -16.53 1.08
N PHE A 137 -0.91 -15.63 0.16
CA PHE A 137 -0.56 -14.25 0.48
C PHE A 137 -1.76 -13.51 1.10
N ARG A 138 -2.93 -13.62 0.48
CA ARG A 138 -4.13 -13.00 0.98
C ARG A 138 -4.59 -13.62 2.31
N ASN A 139 -4.39 -14.90 2.48
CA ASN A 139 -4.72 -15.60 3.74
C ASN A 139 -3.80 -15.16 4.87
N ILE A 140 -2.50 -14.93 4.62
CA ILE A 140 -1.55 -14.39 5.61
C ILE A 140 -1.85 -12.94 5.93
N VAL A 141 -2.08 -12.10 4.92
CA VAL A 141 -2.36 -10.66 5.08
C VAL A 141 -3.80 -10.43 5.51
N SER A 142 -4.71 -11.36 5.12
CA SER A 142 -6.08 -11.34 5.59
C SER A 142 -6.09 -11.59 7.09
N TYR A 143 -6.68 -10.70 7.75
CA TYR A 143 -7.13 -10.55 9.09
C TYR A 143 -7.22 -11.80 10.02
N ASN A 144 -7.39 -13.01 9.48
CA ASN A 144 -7.60 -14.23 10.28
C ASN A 144 -6.32 -14.83 10.85
N ASP A 145 -5.19 -14.59 10.21
CA ASP A 145 -3.92 -15.25 10.53
C ASP A 145 -2.89 -14.32 11.18
N PHE A 146 -3.17 -13.03 11.23
CA PHE A 146 -2.33 -12.08 11.94
C PHE A 146 -2.68 -12.05 13.43
N PRO A 147 -1.72 -12.21 14.37
CA PRO A 147 -1.98 -12.28 15.80
C PRO A 147 -2.74 -11.07 16.36
N VAL A 148 -2.63 -9.92 15.72
CA VAL A 148 -3.40 -8.70 16.08
C VAL A 148 -4.87 -8.83 15.70
N GLY A 149 -5.18 -9.55 14.62
CA GLY A 149 -6.56 -9.89 14.23
C GLY A 149 -7.25 -10.79 15.24
N ILE A 150 -6.54 -11.73 15.82
CA ILE A 150 -7.08 -12.67 16.81
C ILE A 150 -7.51 -11.95 18.09
N VAL A 151 -6.74 -10.96 18.54
CA VAL A 151 -7.00 -10.26 19.81
C VAL A 151 -8.21 -9.34 19.72
N ILE A 152 -8.45 -8.71 18.57
CA ILE A 152 -9.49 -7.67 18.45
C ILE A 152 -10.81 -8.22 17.89
N PHE A 153 -10.82 -9.36 17.19
CA PHE A 153 -11.95 -9.74 16.33
C PHE A 153 -12.30 -11.25 16.32
N SER A 154 -12.15 -11.91 17.41
CA SER A 154 -12.51 -13.33 17.59
C SER A 154 -14.00 -13.68 17.37
N ASP A 155 -14.83 -12.75 16.92
CA ASP A 155 -16.26 -12.99 16.69
C ASP A 155 -16.56 -13.23 15.19
N LYS A 156 -16.24 -14.44 14.73
CA LYS A 156 -16.77 -14.95 13.47
C LYS A 156 -18.13 -15.61 13.69
N LYS A 157 -19.20 -14.87 13.45
CA LYS A 157 -20.47 -15.51 13.09
C LYS A 157 -20.38 -16.00 11.63
N PRO A 158 -20.57 -17.30 11.36
CA PRO A 158 -20.68 -17.79 9.99
C PRO A 158 -21.90 -17.13 9.35
N ARG A 159 -21.69 -16.47 8.22
CA ARG A 159 -22.82 -16.02 7.38
C ARG A 159 -23.50 -17.27 6.83
N LYS A 160 -24.73 -17.50 7.27
CA LYS A 160 -25.65 -18.47 6.65
C LYS A 160 -26.14 -17.88 5.31
#